data_c34968a12f13d70b10b2d9af88301ae3
#
_entry.id   c34968a12f13d70b10b2d9af88301ae3
#
_cell.length_a   1.000
_cell.length_b   1.000
_cell.length_c   1.000
_cell.angle_alpha   90.00
_cell.angle_beta   90.00
_cell.angle_gamma   90.00
#
_symmetry.space_group_name_H-M   'P 1'
#
loop_
_entity.id
_entity.type
_entity.pdbx_description
1 polymer ?
#
loop_
_entity_poly.entity_id
_entity_poly.type
_entity_poly.pdbx_seq_one_letter_code
_entity_poly.pdbx_strand_id
1 'polypeptide(L)'
;MDFLLDTHTFIWFINGDKLLPDNVIAKIKNIENQCFFSVASIWEIAIKMKLNKIYLQSDFNEITDFCLANDIEILPISFEHIQVLNNL
;
A
#
# COMPACT_ATOMS: atom_id res chain seq x y z
N MET A 1 -14.17 7.56 6.65
CA MET A 1 -14.10 7.28 5.20
C MET A 1 -13.04 6.23 4.93
N ASP A 2 -13.29 5.36 3.98
CA ASP A 2 -12.37 4.27 3.67
C ASP A 2 -11.57 4.57 2.41
N PHE A 3 -10.26 4.30 2.47
CA PHE A 3 -9.37 4.52 1.34
C PHE A 3 -8.59 3.25 1.03
N LEU A 4 -8.55 2.88 -0.24
CA LEU A 4 -7.64 1.85 -0.73
C LEU A 4 -6.40 2.56 -1.28
N LEU A 5 -5.24 2.29 -0.69
CA LEU A 5 -3.99 2.90 -1.14
C LEU A 5 -3.49 2.21 -2.40
N ASP A 6 -3.09 2.99 -3.40
CA ASP A 6 -2.41 2.40 -4.54
C ASP A 6 -0.94 2.12 -4.21
N THR A 7 -0.29 1.35 -5.07
CA THR A 7 1.08 0.90 -4.83
C THR A 7 2.05 2.08 -4.70
N HIS A 8 1.95 3.09 -5.56
CA HIS A 8 2.86 4.23 -5.53
C HIS A 8 2.67 5.10 -4.30
N THR A 9 1.42 5.36 -3.92
CA THR A 9 1.11 6.11 -2.70
C THR A 9 1.70 5.43 -1.48
N PHE A 10 1.55 4.11 -1.40
CA PHE A 10 2.09 3.34 -0.28
C PHE A 10 3.62 3.43 -0.23
N ILE A 11 4.27 3.26 -1.39
CA ILE A 11 5.74 3.32 -1.48
C ILE A 11 6.24 4.69 -1.04
N TRP A 12 5.63 5.76 -1.50
CA TRP A 12 6.00 7.11 -1.09
C TRP A 12 5.80 7.31 0.41
N PHE A 13 4.73 6.75 0.96
CA PHE A 13 4.42 6.88 2.38
C PHE A 13 5.45 6.14 3.24
N ILE A 14 5.75 4.88 2.93
CA ILE A 14 6.71 4.08 3.71
C ILE A 14 8.14 4.64 3.58
N ASN A 15 8.49 5.20 2.44
CA ASN A 15 9.81 5.79 2.20
C ASN A 15 9.93 7.22 2.76
N GLY A 16 8.84 7.82 3.21
CA GLY A 16 8.85 9.22 3.62
C GLY A 16 9.16 10.16 2.48
N ASP A 17 8.72 9.83 1.26
CA ASP A 17 9.05 10.56 0.06
C ASP A 17 8.29 11.88 -0.01
N LYS A 18 9.00 12.94 -0.40
CA LYS A 18 8.43 14.29 -0.53
C LYS A 18 7.42 14.40 -1.68
N LEU A 19 7.41 13.44 -2.60
CA LEU A 19 6.41 13.41 -3.67
C LEU A 19 5.00 13.17 -3.15
N LEU A 20 4.86 12.59 -1.95
CA LEU A 20 3.54 12.41 -1.35
C LEU A 20 3.05 13.73 -0.76
N PRO A 21 1.93 14.30 -1.27
CA PRO A 21 1.43 15.56 -0.75
C PRO A 21 1.02 15.49 0.73
N ASP A 22 1.21 16.60 1.45
CA ASP A 22 0.89 16.65 2.88
C ASP A 22 -0.58 16.37 3.17
N ASN A 23 -1.49 16.79 2.29
CA ASN A 23 -2.92 16.53 2.47
C ASN A 23 -3.24 15.04 2.36
N VAL A 24 -2.49 14.27 1.55
CA VAL A 24 -2.66 12.82 1.46
C VAL A 24 -2.15 12.16 2.74
N ILE A 25 -0.99 12.58 3.23
CA ILE A 25 -0.43 12.07 4.49
C ILE A 25 -1.44 12.31 5.63
N ALA A 26 -2.02 13.50 5.70
CA ALA A 26 -3.00 13.84 6.72
C ALA A 26 -4.22 12.93 6.66
N LYS A 27 -4.70 12.59 5.46
CA LYS A 27 -5.82 11.66 5.30
C LYS A 27 -5.49 10.25 5.77
N ILE A 28 -4.27 9.77 5.47
CA ILE A 28 -3.85 8.44 5.89
C ILE A 28 -3.73 8.37 7.42
N LYS A 29 -3.22 9.44 8.03
CA LYS A 29 -2.99 9.47 9.48
C LYS A 29 -4.24 9.84 10.30
N ASN A 30 -5.31 10.28 9.65
CA ASN A 30 -6.54 10.65 10.36
C ASN A 30 -7.24 9.39 10.89
N ILE A 31 -7.42 9.32 12.21
CA ILE A 31 -8.00 8.15 12.87
C ILE A 31 -9.46 7.89 12.48
N GLU A 32 -10.15 8.88 11.93
CA GLU A 32 -11.52 8.71 11.45
C GLU A 32 -11.57 8.00 10.09
N ASN A 33 -10.44 7.90 9.40
CA ASN A 33 -10.34 7.22 8.12
C ASN A 33 -9.78 5.82 8.32
N GLN A 34 -10.29 4.85 7.55
CA GLN A 34 -9.74 3.51 7.50
C GLN A 34 -9.01 3.34 6.17
N CYS A 35 -7.73 3.00 6.26
CA CYS A 35 -6.91 2.76 5.08
C CYS A 35 -6.68 1.27 4.88
N PHE A 36 -6.69 0.85 3.62
CA PHE A 36 -6.49 -0.54 3.22
C PHE A 36 -5.39 -0.63 2.19
N PHE A 37 -4.65 -1.73 2.20
CA PHE A 37 -3.62 -2.01 1.20
C PHE A 37 -3.75 -3.47 0.75
N SER A 38 -3.78 -3.69 -0.56
CA SER A 38 -4.03 -5.02 -1.10
C SER A 38 -2.79 -5.91 -1.06
N VAL A 39 -2.98 -7.19 -0.74
CA VAL A 39 -1.93 -8.21 -0.89
C VAL A 39 -1.40 -8.24 -2.33
N ALA A 40 -2.26 -7.98 -3.32
CA ALA A 40 -1.82 -7.91 -4.72
C ALA A 40 -0.78 -6.80 -4.94
N SER A 41 -0.96 -5.65 -4.28
CA SER A 41 0.01 -4.56 -4.36
C SER A 41 1.33 -4.92 -3.67
N ILE A 42 1.26 -5.65 -2.55
CA ILE A 42 2.47 -6.14 -1.86
C ILE A 42 3.23 -7.10 -2.78
N TRP A 43 2.53 -7.98 -3.47
CA TRP A 43 3.13 -8.88 -4.45
C TRP A 43 3.79 -8.12 -5.59
N GLU A 44 3.11 -7.09 -6.10
CA GLU A 44 3.68 -6.22 -7.13
C GLU A 44 4.99 -5.58 -6.66
N ILE A 45 5.04 -5.11 -5.43
CA ILE A 45 6.26 -4.53 -4.84
C ILE A 45 7.38 -5.56 -4.84
N ALA A 46 7.09 -6.79 -4.39
CA ALA A 46 8.10 -7.85 -4.33
C ALA A 46 8.71 -8.15 -5.70
N ILE A 47 7.86 -8.26 -6.73
CA ILE A 47 8.32 -8.52 -8.10
C ILE A 47 9.18 -7.36 -8.62
N LYS A 48 8.70 -6.13 -8.45
CA LYS A 48 9.40 -4.95 -8.97
C LYS A 48 10.69 -4.66 -8.24
N MET A 49 10.79 -5.00 -6.95
CA MET A 49 12.05 -4.91 -6.22
C MET A 49 13.09 -5.87 -6.80
N LYS A 50 12.69 -7.10 -7.14
CA LYS A 50 13.59 -8.05 -7.78
C LYS A 50 14.09 -7.55 -9.13
N LEU A 51 13.27 -6.80 -9.84
CA LEU A 51 13.62 -6.25 -11.15
C LEU A 51 14.31 -4.88 -11.04
N ASN A 52 14.60 -4.42 -9.84
CA ASN A 52 15.20 -3.10 -9.57
C ASN A 52 14.38 -1.94 -10.13
N LYS A 53 13.05 -2.10 -10.20
CA LYS A 53 12.14 -1.06 -10.70
C LYS A 53 11.52 -0.23 -9.61
N ILE A 54 11.56 -0.70 -8.37
CA ILE A 54 11.06 -0.01 -7.18
C ILE A 54 12.16 -0.03 -6.12
N TYR A 55 12.37 1.11 -5.49
CA TYR A 55 13.23 1.23 -4.33
C TYR A 55 12.37 1.31 -3.06
N LEU A 56 12.62 0.40 -2.11
CA LEU A 56 12.02 0.43 -0.79
C LEU A 56 13.14 0.70 0.21
N GLN A 57 13.01 1.79 0.97
CA GLN A 57 14.02 2.17 1.95
C GLN A 57 14.10 1.17 3.11
N SER A 58 12.96 0.61 3.50
CA SER A 58 12.86 -0.43 4.52
C SER A 58 13.05 -1.81 3.89
N ASP A 59 13.29 -2.83 4.75
CA ASP A 59 13.25 -4.22 4.30
C ASP A 59 11.82 -4.58 3.89
N PHE A 60 11.68 -5.39 2.83
CA PHE A 60 10.39 -5.87 2.38
C PHE A 60 9.57 -6.51 3.52
N ASN A 61 10.26 -7.26 4.39
CA ASN A 61 9.60 -7.94 5.51
C ASN A 61 9.03 -6.98 6.56
N GLU A 62 9.37 -5.70 6.50
CA GLU A 62 8.85 -4.68 7.41
C GLU A 62 7.52 -4.09 6.95
N ILE A 63 7.05 -4.45 5.75
CA ILE A 63 5.81 -3.88 5.20
C ILE A 63 4.62 -4.19 6.12
N THR A 64 4.49 -5.43 6.59
CA THR A 64 3.37 -5.80 7.46
C THR A 64 3.41 -5.06 8.79
N ASP A 65 4.60 -4.93 9.38
CA ASP A 65 4.76 -4.18 10.64
C ASP A 65 4.45 -2.71 10.44
N PHE A 66 4.86 -2.14 9.31
CA PHE A 66 4.57 -0.75 8.98
C PHE A 66 3.07 -0.52 8.83
N CYS A 67 2.38 -1.42 8.14
CA CYS A 67 0.93 -1.34 8.00
C CYS A 67 0.24 -1.40 9.36
N LEU A 68 0.65 -2.33 10.21
CA LEU A 68 0.08 -2.46 11.55
C LEU A 68 0.31 -1.20 12.38
N ALA A 69 1.51 -0.63 12.33
CA ALA A 69 1.87 0.56 13.09
C ALA A 69 1.09 1.81 12.64
N ASN A 70 0.63 1.83 11.39
CA ASN A 70 -0.08 2.98 10.82
C ASN A 70 -1.56 2.72 10.60
N ASP A 71 -2.11 1.68 11.21
CA ASP A 71 -3.53 1.31 11.10
C ASP A 71 -4.00 1.11 9.67
N ILE A 72 -3.12 0.58 8.84
CA ILE A 72 -3.43 0.20 7.45
C ILE A 72 -3.77 -1.29 7.45
N GLU A 73 -5.01 -1.63 7.09
CA GLU A 73 -5.44 -3.02 7.01
C GLU A 73 -5.03 -3.64 5.68
N ILE A 74 -4.42 -4.83 5.73
CA ILE A 74 -4.04 -5.55 4.52
C ILE A 74 -5.23 -6.39 4.07
N LEU A 75 -5.67 -6.16 2.83
CA LEU A 75 -6.77 -6.90 2.24
C LEU A 75 -6.24 -8.12 1.48
N PRO A 76 -6.77 -9.32 1.77
CA PRO A 76 -6.41 -10.51 1.02
C PRO A 76 -6.99 -10.48 -0.38
N ILE A 77 -6.35 -11.19 -1.32
CA ILE A 77 -6.91 -11.40 -2.65
C ILE A 77 -7.96 -12.51 -2.52
N SER A 78 -9.18 -12.24 -3.04
CA SER A 78 -10.19 -13.26 -3.16
C SER A 78 -10.41 -13.62 -4.63
N PHE A 79 -10.98 -14.78 -4.88
CA PHE A 79 -11.36 -15.18 -6.22
C PHE A 79 -12.35 -14.19 -6.85
N GLU A 80 -13.26 -13.66 -6.05
CA GLU A 80 -14.23 -12.66 -6.50
C GLU A 80 -13.55 -11.39 -7.00
N HIS A 81 -12.50 -10.93 -6.32
CA HIS A 81 -11.72 -9.76 -6.75
C HIS A 81 -11.06 -10.01 -8.10
N ILE A 82 -10.53 -11.23 -8.31
CA ILE A 82 -9.91 -11.61 -9.58
C ILE A 82 -10.96 -11.63 -10.69
N GLN A 83 -12.15 -12.13 -10.40
CA GLN A 83 -13.26 -12.13 -11.38
C GLN A 83 -13.64 -10.73 -11.79
N VAL A 84 -13.71 -9.79 -10.85
CA VAL A 84 -14.02 -8.39 -11.17
C VAL A 84 -12.97 -7.81 -12.12
N LEU A 85 -11.68 -8.04 -11.84
CA LEU A 85 -10.61 -7.57 -12.70
C LEU A 85 -10.68 -8.18 -14.11
N ASN A 86 -11.06 -9.45 -14.20
CA ASN A 86 -11.18 -10.15 -15.48
C ASN A 86 -12.33 -9.61 -16.34
N ASN A 87 -13.34 -9.00 -15.72
CA ASN A 87 -14.50 -8.45 -16.41
C ASN A 87 -14.36 -6.96 -16.74
N LEU A 88 -13.26 -6.34 -16.36
CA LEU A 88 -12.96 -4.97 -16.72
C LEU A 88 -12.28 -4.91 -18.07
#